data_2288a3a58d12ad661a8c633e46cbd15a
#
_entry.id   2288a3a58d12ad661a8c633e46cbd15a
#
_cell.length_a   1.000
_cell.length_b   1.000
_cell.length_c   1.000
_cell.angle_alpha   90.00
_cell.angle_beta   90.00
_cell.angle_gamma   90.00
#
_symmetry.space_group_name_H-M   'P 1'
#
loop_
_entity.id
_entity.type
_entity.pdbx_description
1 polymer ?
#
loop_
_entity_poly.entity_id
_entity_poly.type
_entity_poly.pdbx_seq_one_letter_code
_entity_poly.pdbx_strand_id
1 'polypeptide(L)'
;LYTEKRSFAKGKGILESFNENTERENLTSAFKQLKVYDQSFKNKINEHVKAVDKTINLLRSDNNEIDIDYSALDALWRSRVVVDLSLNAEAEISKILSHLNLFLDTLKDFIHDKKFELKDGHLRISNDKEDIQYSKMSSGEKQLLILFIETLLQRNATNIFLTDEPELSLHIEWQRKIIPAIQRLNPNAQIVAATHSPEVASKYRNNII
;
A
#
# COMPACT_ATOMS: atom_id res chain seq x y z
N LEU A 1 20.87 5.77 -35.29
CA LEU A 1 22.14 5.32 -34.69
C LEU A 1 22.11 5.37 -33.13
N TYR A 2 21.39 6.30 -32.50
CA TYR A 2 21.27 6.40 -31.03
C TYR A 2 20.27 5.43 -30.42
N THR A 3 19.28 5.01 -31.16
CA THR A 3 18.23 4.05 -30.74
C THR A 3 18.75 2.60 -30.75
N GLU A 4 19.62 2.21 -31.70
CA GLU A 4 20.16 0.86 -31.81
C GLU A 4 21.13 0.50 -30.65
N LYS A 5 21.99 1.42 -30.23
CA LYS A 5 22.94 1.16 -29.12
C LYS A 5 22.25 0.96 -27.76
N ARG A 6 21.10 1.63 -27.52
CA ARG A 6 20.30 1.39 -26.30
C ARG A 6 19.56 0.06 -26.33
N SER A 7 19.20 -0.44 -27.51
CA SER A 7 18.57 -1.74 -27.72
C SER A 7 19.54 -2.89 -27.40
N PHE A 8 20.78 -2.82 -27.88
CA PHE A 8 21.79 -3.87 -27.65
C PHE A 8 22.23 -4.00 -26.18
N ALA A 9 22.43 -2.91 -25.45
CA ALA A 9 22.80 -2.96 -24.05
C ALA A 9 21.67 -3.50 -23.16
N LYS A 10 20.40 -3.21 -23.49
CA LYS A 10 19.23 -3.78 -22.83
C LYS A 10 19.04 -5.26 -23.16
N GLY A 11 19.36 -5.71 -24.37
CA GLY A 11 19.30 -7.12 -24.77
C GLY A 11 20.24 -8.01 -23.97
N LYS A 12 21.47 -7.58 -23.69
CA LYS A 12 22.45 -8.35 -22.92
C LYS A 12 22.00 -8.58 -21.48
N GLY A 13 21.43 -7.57 -20.82
CA GLY A 13 20.89 -7.70 -19.46
C GLY A 13 19.66 -8.62 -19.36
N ILE A 14 18.84 -8.68 -20.39
CA ILE A 14 17.67 -9.57 -20.47
C ILE A 14 18.13 -11.04 -20.60
N LEU A 15 19.13 -11.30 -21.44
CA LEU A 15 19.67 -12.65 -21.65
C LEU A 15 20.30 -13.25 -20.37
N GLU A 16 20.95 -12.39 -19.58
CA GLU A 16 21.59 -12.80 -18.31
C GLU A 16 20.58 -12.98 -17.16
N SER A 17 19.52 -12.19 -17.15
CA SER A 17 18.53 -12.16 -16.06
C SER A 17 17.28 -13.03 -16.28
N PHE A 18 17.16 -13.70 -17.43
CA PHE A 18 15.99 -14.53 -17.69
C PHE A 18 16.04 -15.83 -16.90
N ASN A 19 14.97 -16.10 -16.16
CA ASN A 19 14.68 -17.35 -15.50
C ASN A 19 13.22 -17.73 -15.76
N GLU A 20 13.00 -18.90 -16.34
CA GLU A 20 11.69 -19.37 -16.77
C GLU A 20 10.65 -19.39 -15.62
N ASN A 21 11.04 -19.87 -14.46
CA ASN A 21 10.14 -20.00 -13.31
C ASN A 21 9.77 -18.62 -12.75
N THR A 22 10.75 -17.77 -12.55
CA THR A 22 10.56 -16.40 -12.06
C THR A 22 9.67 -15.58 -12.99
N GLU A 23 9.90 -15.70 -14.31
CA GLU A 23 9.10 -14.99 -15.31
C GLU A 23 7.64 -15.46 -15.29
N ARG A 24 7.42 -16.78 -15.17
CA ARG A 24 6.09 -17.38 -15.07
C ARG A 24 5.34 -16.92 -13.80
N GLU A 25 6.04 -16.90 -12.68
CA GLU A 25 5.48 -16.44 -11.39
C GLU A 25 5.08 -14.97 -11.45
N ASN A 26 5.96 -14.11 -11.95
CA ASN A 26 5.72 -12.67 -12.07
C ASN A 26 4.52 -12.36 -12.98
N LEU A 27 4.46 -12.98 -14.16
CA LEU A 27 3.32 -12.84 -15.07
C LEU A 27 2.02 -13.34 -14.44
N THR A 28 2.06 -14.52 -13.80
CA THR A 28 0.90 -15.10 -13.12
C THR A 28 0.39 -14.16 -12.01
N SER A 29 1.29 -13.59 -11.22
CA SER A 29 0.95 -12.64 -10.16
C SER A 29 0.32 -11.38 -10.74
N ALA A 30 0.94 -10.77 -11.74
CA ALA A 30 0.43 -9.56 -12.38
C ALA A 30 -0.97 -9.75 -12.98
N PHE A 31 -1.22 -10.86 -13.69
CA PHE A 31 -2.52 -11.12 -14.27
C PHE A 31 -3.60 -11.50 -13.25
N LYS A 32 -3.23 -12.13 -12.12
CA LYS A 32 -4.14 -12.35 -10.99
C LYS A 32 -4.59 -11.02 -10.36
N GLN A 33 -3.69 -10.07 -10.19
CA GLN A 33 -3.99 -8.73 -9.67
C GLN A 33 -4.93 -7.96 -10.58
N LEU A 34 -4.74 -8.07 -11.88
CA LEU A 34 -5.62 -7.47 -12.89
C LEU A 34 -7.00 -8.16 -12.98
N LYS A 35 -7.22 -9.24 -12.18
CA LYS A 35 -8.45 -10.04 -12.18
C LYS A 35 -8.83 -10.64 -13.54
N VAL A 36 -7.85 -10.84 -14.41
CA VAL A 36 -8.05 -11.42 -15.76
C VAL A 36 -7.41 -12.81 -15.90
N TYR A 37 -6.90 -13.39 -14.78
CA TYR A 37 -6.23 -14.68 -14.79
C TYR A 37 -7.25 -15.83 -14.80
N ASP A 38 -7.28 -16.56 -15.91
CA ASP A 38 -8.05 -17.79 -16.09
C ASP A 38 -7.19 -18.91 -16.71
N GLN A 39 -7.78 -20.04 -17.05
CA GLN A 39 -7.06 -21.15 -17.65
C GLN A 39 -6.48 -20.80 -19.05
N SER A 40 -7.15 -19.91 -19.81
CA SER A 40 -6.65 -19.43 -21.10
C SER A 40 -5.38 -18.60 -20.93
N PHE A 41 -5.37 -17.68 -19.97
CA PHE A 41 -4.19 -16.88 -19.64
C PHE A 41 -3.02 -17.72 -19.13
N LYS A 42 -3.30 -18.74 -18.30
CA LYS A 42 -2.28 -19.68 -17.86
C LYS A 42 -1.59 -20.37 -19.04
N ASN A 43 -2.36 -20.81 -20.02
CA ASN A 43 -1.80 -21.43 -21.23
C ASN A 43 -0.95 -20.45 -22.04
N LYS A 44 -1.45 -19.23 -22.27
CA LYS A 44 -0.72 -18.16 -22.98
C LYS A 44 0.59 -17.77 -22.28
N ILE A 45 0.59 -17.68 -20.96
CA ILE A 45 1.82 -17.43 -20.17
C ILE A 45 2.83 -18.55 -20.40
N ASN A 46 2.39 -19.82 -20.31
CA ASN A 46 3.28 -20.96 -20.53
C ASN A 46 3.85 -21.01 -21.95
N GLU A 47 3.05 -20.73 -22.98
CA GLU A 47 3.49 -20.65 -24.37
C GLU A 47 4.49 -19.51 -24.57
N HIS A 48 4.20 -18.33 -24.03
CA HIS A 48 5.09 -17.17 -24.10
C HIS A 48 6.44 -17.45 -23.44
N VAL A 49 6.45 -17.95 -22.20
CA VAL A 49 7.70 -18.23 -21.46
C VAL A 49 8.54 -19.30 -22.17
N LYS A 50 7.90 -20.35 -22.71
CA LYS A 50 8.60 -21.36 -23.51
C LYS A 50 9.17 -20.81 -24.81
N ALA A 51 8.46 -19.93 -25.51
CA ALA A 51 8.95 -19.30 -26.74
C ALA A 51 10.17 -18.42 -26.44
N VAL A 52 10.14 -17.64 -25.35
CA VAL A 52 11.27 -16.83 -24.91
C VAL A 52 12.48 -17.70 -24.51
N ASP A 53 12.26 -18.75 -23.73
CA ASP A 53 13.33 -19.67 -23.32
C ASP A 53 14.02 -20.31 -24.53
N LYS A 54 13.22 -20.78 -25.48
CA LYS A 54 13.75 -21.31 -26.75
C LYS A 54 14.61 -20.29 -27.49
N THR A 55 14.14 -19.06 -27.64
CA THR A 55 14.87 -17.98 -28.33
C THR A 55 16.17 -17.63 -27.61
N ILE A 56 16.14 -17.55 -26.26
CA ILE A 56 17.34 -17.27 -25.45
C ILE A 56 18.37 -18.40 -25.57
N ASN A 57 17.93 -19.67 -25.53
CA ASN A 57 18.81 -20.81 -25.66
C ASN A 57 19.46 -20.87 -27.07
N LEU A 58 18.73 -20.50 -28.11
CA LEU A 58 19.28 -20.35 -29.46
C LEU A 58 20.36 -19.25 -29.53
N LEU A 59 20.12 -18.11 -28.90
CA LEU A 59 21.08 -17.00 -28.81
C LEU A 59 22.34 -17.34 -28.01
N ARG A 60 22.24 -18.27 -27.05
CA ARG A 60 23.38 -18.75 -26.24
C ARG A 60 24.20 -19.80 -26.99
N SER A 61 23.65 -20.49 -27.99
CA SER A 61 24.28 -21.62 -28.67
C SER A 61 25.25 -21.26 -29.79
N ASP A 62 25.54 -19.99 -30.02
CA ASP A 62 26.56 -19.47 -30.98
C ASP A 62 26.50 -20.05 -32.42
N ASN A 63 25.35 -20.58 -32.84
CA ASN A 63 25.14 -21.12 -34.20
C ASN A 63 24.75 -19.99 -35.16
N ASN A 64 25.67 -19.58 -35.99
CA ASN A 64 25.58 -18.45 -36.93
C ASN A 64 24.60 -18.62 -38.13
N GLU A 65 23.83 -19.70 -38.22
CA GLU A 65 22.98 -19.99 -39.38
C GLU A 65 21.47 -20.10 -39.07
N ILE A 66 21.05 -19.69 -37.88
CA ILE A 66 19.63 -19.83 -37.48
C ILE A 66 18.92 -18.49 -37.60
N ASP A 67 17.80 -18.46 -38.32
CA ASP A 67 16.88 -17.34 -38.33
C ASP A 67 16.22 -17.22 -36.95
N ILE A 68 16.60 -16.19 -36.18
CA ILE A 68 16.15 -15.97 -34.81
C ILE A 68 14.92 -15.09 -34.82
N ASP A 69 13.80 -15.60 -34.32
CA ASP A 69 12.60 -14.82 -34.12
C ASP A 69 12.73 -13.90 -32.87
N TYR A 70 13.07 -12.65 -33.10
CA TYR A 70 13.18 -11.63 -32.06
C TYR A 70 11.83 -11.17 -31.50
N SER A 71 10.70 -11.59 -32.06
CA SER A 71 9.37 -11.19 -31.60
C SER A 71 9.09 -11.67 -30.17
N ALA A 72 9.62 -12.84 -29.78
CA ALA A 72 9.51 -13.36 -28.42
C ALA A 72 10.24 -12.48 -27.40
N LEU A 73 11.40 -11.91 -27.75
CA LEU A 73 12.16 -11.01 -26.87
C LEU A 73 11.47 -9.63 -26.73
N ASP A 74 10.89 -9.11 -27.81
CA ASP A 74 10.09 -7.88 -27.75
C ASP A 74 8.84 -8.07 -26.90
N ALA A 75 8.17 -9.22 -27.04
CA ALA A 75 7.04 -9.59 -26.18
C ALA A 75 7.45 -9.73 -24.72
N LEU A 76 8.61 -10.32 -24.41
CA LEU A 76 9.16 -10.39 -23.06
C LEU A 76 9.40 -8.99 -22.47
N TRP A 77 10.00 -8.10 -23.24
CA TRP A 77 10.24 -6.74 -22.77
C TRP A 77 8.94 -6.02 -22.43
N ARG A 78 7.94 -6.11 -23.29
CA ARG A 78 6.62 -5.51 -23.06
C ARG A 78 5.91 -6.11 -21.85
N SER A 79 5.97 -7.44 -21.68
CA SER A 79 5.36 -8.11 -20.54
C SER A 79 6.01 -7.72 -19.22
N ARG A 80 7.34 -7.56 -19.18
CA ARG A 80 8.06 -7.08 -17.99
C ARG A 80 7.66 -5.66 -17.60
N VAL A 81 7.45 -4.75 -18.57
CA VAL A 81 6.93 -3.41 -18.25
C VAL A 81 5.56 -3.48 -17.57
N VAL A 82 4.68 -4.34 -18.05
CA VAL A 82 3.35 -4.53 -17.41
C VAL A 82 3.47 -5.14 -16.03
N VAL A 83 4.36 -6.12 -15.85
CA VAL A 83 4.63 -6.73 -14.54
C VAL A 83 5.16 -5.69 -13.55
N ASP A 84 6.16 -4.90 -13.95
CA ASP A 84 6.74 -3.86 -13.10
C ASP A 84 5.71 -2.82 -12.68
N LEU A 85 4.85 -2.38 -13.61
CA LEU A 85 3.76 -1.46 -13.30
C LEU A 85 2.76 -2.07 -12.33
N SER A 86 2.41 -3.35 -12.51
CA SER A 86 1.48 -4.08 -11.62
C SER A 86 2.06 -4.22 -10.20
N LEU A 87 3.32 -4.64 -10.08
CA LEU A 87 3.99 -4.80 -8.79
C LEU A 87 4.16 -3.47 -8.05
N ASN A 88 4.50 -2.39 -8.77
CA ASN A 88 4.58 -1.05 -8.19
C ASN A 88 3.22 -0.55 -7.71
N ALA A 89 2.17 -0.77 -8.50
CA ALA A 89 0.80 -0.41 -8.10
C ALA A 89 0.37 -1.18 -6.84
N GLU A 90 0.69 -2.48 -6.73
CA GLU A 90 0.41 -3.28 -5.53
C GLU A 90 1.15 -2.75 -4.30
N ALA A 91 2.42 -2.42 -4.44
CA ALA A 91 3.20 -1.86 -3.34
C ALA A 91 2.60 -0.53 -2.82
N GLU A 92 2.15 0.35 -3.71
CA GLU A 92 1.49 1.60 -3.33
C GLU A 92 0.11 1.35 -2.69
N ILE A 93 -0.70 0.44 -3.25
CA ILE A 93 -1.98 0.03 -2.66
C ILE A 93 -1.75 -0.56 -1.26
N SER A 94 -0.76 -1.43 -1.09
CA SER A 94 -0.42 -2.04 0.20
C SER A 94 -0.03 -0.99 1.25
N LYS A 95 0.74 0.05 0.87
CA LYS A 95 1.05 1.16 1.77
C LYS A 95 -0.21 1.91 2.21
N ILE A 96 -1.08 2.26 1.26
CA ILE A 96 -2.35 2.96 1.56
C ILE A 96 -3.22 2.10 2.48
N LEU A 97 -3.38 0.81 2.18
CA LEU A 97 -4.17 -0.12 2.98
C LEU A 97 -3.58 -0.34 4.38
N SER A 98 -2.25 -0.36 4.54
CA SER A 98 -1.62 -0.50 5.85
C SER A 98 -1.91 0.69 6.77
N HIS A 99 -1.90 1.93 6.24
CA HIS A 99 -2.28 3.12 7.00
C HIS A 99 -3.76 3.13 7.37
N LEU A 100 -4.63 2.70 6.43
CA LEU A 100 -6.06 2.58 6.71
C LEU A 100 -6.35 1.51 7.77
N ASN A 101 -5.68 0.36 7.70
CA ASN A 101 -5.83 -0.68 8.72
C ASN A 101 -5.35 -0.18 10.09
N LEU A 102 -4.21 0.51 10.15
CA LEU A 102 -3.72 1.11 11.37
C LEU A 102 -4.71 2.12 11.97
N PHE A 103 -5.34 2.95 11.12
CA PHE A 103 -6.40 3.86 11.55
C PHE A 103 -7.63 3.12 12.10
N LEU A 104 -8.12 2.09 11.39
CA LEU A 104 -9.26 1.29 11.84
C LEU A 104 -8.96 0.56 13.16
N ASP A 105 -7.77 0.00 13.31
CA ASP A 105 -7.35 -0.65 14.54
C ASP A 105 -7.19 0.34 15.69
N THR A 106 -6.68 1.55 15.40
CA THR A 106 -6.61 2.62 16.40
C THR A 106 -8.01 3.03 16.88
N LEU A 107 -8.99 3.14 15.97
CA LEU A 107 -10.38 3.41 16.37
C LEU A 107 -10.95 2.30 17.27
N LYS A 108 -10.70 1.03 16.96
CA LYS A 108 -11.13 -0.12 17.78
C LYS A 108 -10.50 -0.12 19.17
N ASP A 109 -9.27 0.37 19.33
CA ASP A 109 -8.58 0.49 20.63
C ASP A 109 -9.26 1.51 21.56
N PHE A 110 -10.09 2.40 21.04
CA PHE A 110 -10.85 3.40 21.79
C PHE A 110 -12.34 3.05 21.90
N ILE A 111 -12.96 2.68 20.78
CA ILE A 111 -14.41 2.50 20.66
C ILE A 111 -14.70 1.00 20.47
N HIS A 112 -14.99 0.30 21.56
CA HIS A 112 -15.12 -1.17 21.57
C HIS A 112 -16.52 -1.67 21.21
N ASP A 113 -17.55 -0.82 21.34
CA ASP A 113 -18.95 -1.14 21.09
C ASP A 113 -19.39 -0.93 19.64
N LYS A 114 -18.46 -0.47 18.78
CA LYS A 114 -18.69 -0.21 17.35
C LYS A 114 -17.64 -0.87 16.48
N LYS A 115 -18.05 -1.25 15.27
CA LYS A 115 -17.21 -1.80 14.22
C LYS A 115 -17.01 -0.73 13.16
N PHE A 116 -15.76 -0.55 12.74
CA PHE A 116 -15.36 0.40 11.71
C PHE A 116 -14.79 -0.38 10.53
N GLU A 117 -15.35 -0.18 9.34
CA GLU A 117 -14.94 -0.85 8.11
C GLU A 117 -14.89 0.16 6.95
N LEU A 118 -13.93 -0.01 6.06
CA LEU A 118 -13.91 0.71 4.80
C LEU A 118 -14.58 -0.16 3.73
N LYS A 119 -15.74 0.27 3.24
CA LYS A 119 -16.47 -0.43 2.19
C LYS A 119 -16.82 0.54 1.07
N ASP A 120 -16.48 0.17 -0.17
CA ASP A 120 -16.74 0.96 -1.38
C ASP A 120 -16.25 2.43 -1.27
N GLY A 121 -15.09 2.62 -0.60
CA GLY A 121 -14.50 3.95 -0.37
C GLY A 121 -15.17 4.76 0.75
N HIS A 122 -16.13 4.21 1.46
CA HIS A 122 -16.83 4.87 2.57
C HIS A 122 -16.51 4.21 3.91
N LEU A 123 -16.31 5.04 4.94
CA LEU A 123 -16.21 4.56 6.31
C LEU A 123 -17.60 4.17 6.81
N ARG A 124 -17.80 2.88 7.02
CA ARG A 124 -19.01 2.32 7.60
C ARG A 124 -18.83 2.11 9.09
N ILE A 125 -19.80 2.54 9.86
CA ILE A 125 -19.85 2.38 11.32
C ILE A 125 -21.06 1.52 11.63
N SER A 126 -20.87 0.44 12.38
CA SER A 126 -21.95 -0.48 12.74
C SER A 126 -21.76 -1.00 14.16
N ASN A 127 -22.81 -1.55 14.72
CA ASN A 127 -22.77 -2.42 15.87
C ASN A 127 -23.31 -3.80 15.50
N ASP A 128 -23.52 -4.67 16.47
CA ASP A 128 -24.01 -6.03 16.20
C ASP A 128 -25.47 -6.08 15.69
N LYS A 129 -26.18 -4.96 15.68
CA LYS A 129 -27.61 -4.88 15.33
C LYS A 129 -27.87 -4.07 14.06
N GLU A 130 -27.19 -2.95 13.86
CA GLU A 130 -27.50 -2.01 12.78
C GLU A 130 -26.29 -1.13 12.38
N ASP A 131 -26.42 -0.49 11.23
CA ASP A 131 -25.51 0.57 10.80
C ASP A 131 -25.78 1.85 11.60
N ILE A 132 -24.72 2.50 12.04
CA ILE A 132 -24.77 3.69 12.87
C ILE A 132 -24.43 4.91 12.00
N GLN A 133 -25.35 5.86 11.95
CA GLN A 133 -25.07 7.15 11.32
C GLN A 133 -24.11 7.96 12.21
N TYR A 134 -23.20 8.73 11.57
CA TYR A 134 -22.27 9.63 12.26
C TYR A 134 -22.98 10.56 13.26
N SER A 135 -24.19 11.06 12.92
CA SER A 135 -25.00 11.91 13.79
C SER A 135 -25.30 11.27 15.15
N LYS A 136 -25.41 9.93 15.21
CA LYS A 136 -25.73 9.17 16.44
C LYS A 136 -24.50 8.86 17.31
N MET A 137 -23.29 9.21 16.89
CA MET A 137 -22.09 9.06 17.70
C MET A 137 -22.06 10.10 18.82
N SER A 138 -21.44 9.76 19.94
CA SER A 138 -21.20 10.70 21.05
C SER A 138 -20.23 11.82 20.64
N SER A 139 -20.20 12.92 21.40
CA SER A 139 -19.27 14.03 21.14
C SER A 139 -17.81 13.57 21.19
N GLY A 140 -17.43 12.76 22.18
CA GLY A 140 -16.08 12.23 22.30
C GLY A 140 -15.68 11.30 21.16
N GLU A 141 -16.58 10.42 20.70
CA GLU A 141 -16.33 9.55 19.54
C GLU A 141 -16.16 10.36 18.25
N LYS A 142 -16.94 11.41 18.07
CA LYS A 142 -16.80 12.33 16.93
C LYS A 142 -15.45 13.06 16.96
N GLN A 143 -15.05 13.54 18.14
CA GLN A 143 -13.78 14.20 18.36
C GLN A 143 -12.60 13.27 18.01
N LEU A 144 -12.62 12.03 18.51
CA LEU A 144 -11.60 11.02 18.17
C LEU A 144 -11.53 10.75 16.67
N LEU A 145 -12.70 10.57 16.04
CA LEU A 145 -12.77 10.30 14.62
C LEU A 145 -12.17 11.45 13.79
N ILE A 146 -12.48 12.70 14.14
CA ILE A 146 -11.91 13.89 13.49
C ILE A 146 -10.39 13.90 13.64
N LEU A 147 -9.86 13.80 14.87
CA LEU A 147 -8.42 13.83 15.14
C LEU A 147 -7.66 12.72 14.39
N PHE A 148 -8.21 11.53 14.36
CA PHE A 148 -7.56 10.41 13.69
C PHE A 148 -7.65 10.51 12.16
N ILE A 149 -8.74 11.03 11.60
CA ILE A 149 -8.85 11.32 10.16
C ILE A 149 -7.86 12.42 9.76
N GLU A 150 -7.77 13.50 10.51
CA GLU A 150 -6.81 14.57 10.24
C GLU A 150 -5.37 14.05 10.26
N THR A 151 -5.04 13.17 11.22
CA THR A 151 -3.73 12.53 11.31
C THR A 151 -3.48 11.57 10.14
N LEU A 152 -4.48 10.76 9.76
CA LEU A 152 -4.40 9.84 8.61
C LEU A 152 -4.14 10.59 7.30
N LEU A 153 -4.81 11.74 7.10
CA LEU A 153 -4.68 12.56 5.89
C LEU A 153 -3.29 13.18 5.72
N GLN A 154 -2.49 13.23 6.78
CA GLN A 154 -1.08 13.67 6.71
C GLN A 154 -0.16 12.66 6.00
N ARG A 155 -0.61 11.42 5.76
CA ARG A 155 0.11 10.38 5.01
C ARG A 155 1.54 10.14 5.48
N ASN A 156 1.78 10.13 6.81
CA ASN A 156 3.11 10.04 7.41
C ASN A 156 4.11 11.15 6.99
N ALA A 157 3.62 12.29 6.52
CA ALA A 157 4.48 13.42 6.22
C ALA A 157 5.09 13.99 7.51
N THR A 158 6.32 14.49 7.41
CA THR A 158 6.94 15.26 8.48
C THR A 158 6.24 16.61 8.58
N ASN A 159 5.55 16.86 9.69
CA ASN A 159 4.80 18.09 9.93
C ASN A 159 4.74 18.41 11.42
N ILE A 160 4.21 19.59 11.75
CA ILE A 160 3.85 19.97 13.10
C ILE A 160 2.33 19.85 13.21
N PHE A 161 1.86 18.95 14.08
CA PHE A 161 0.45 18.78 14.40
C PHE A 161 0.10 19.64 15.61
N LEU A 162 -0.62 20.74 15.35
CA LEU A 162 -1.07 21.65 16.39
C LEU A 162 -2.48 21.26 16.79
N THR A 163 -2.75 21.12 18.08
CA THR A 163 -4.09 20.84 18.60
C THR A 163 -4.33 21.59 19.89
N ASP A 164 -5.55 22.05 20.05
CA ASP A 164 -6.03 22.74 21.26
C ASP A 164 -7.09 21.88 21.91
N GLU A 165 -6.93 21.59 23.21
CA GLU A 165 -7.82 20.74 24.01
C GLU A 165 -8.19 19.42 23.32
N PRO A 166 -7.24 18.60 22.85
CA PRO A 166 -7.54 17.36 22.12
C PRO A 166 -8.38 16.37 22.95
N GLU A 167 -8.36 16.53 24.25
CA GLU A 167 -9.10 15.71 25.21
C GLU A 167 -10.54 16.16 25.45
N LEU A 168 -10.98 17.28 24.87
CA LEU A 168 -12.30 17.81 25.10
C LEU A 168 -13.38 16.77 24.76
N SER A 169 -14.32 16.57 25.69
CA SER A 169 -15.38 15.54 25.62
C SER A 169 -14.89 14.08 25.65
N LEU A 170 -13.59 13.82 25.83
CA LEU A 170 -13.07 12.46 25.92
C LEU A 170 -13.17 11.90 27.35
N HIS A 171 -13.46 10.60 27.44
CA HIS A 171 -13.37 9.86 28.70
C HIS A 171 -11.91 9.83 29.20
N ILE A 172 -11.69 9.79 30.50
CA ILE A 172 -10.37 9.90 31.13
C ILE A 172 -9.36 8.85 30.62
N GLU A 173 -9.81 7.64 30.30
CA GLU A 173 -8.96 6.60 29.71
C GLU A 173 -8.50 6.96 28.30
N TRP A 174 -9.35 7.63 27.54
CA TRP A 174 -9.02 8.09 26.18
C TRP A 174 -8.06 9.27 26.21
N GLN A 175 -8.20 10.18 27.19
CA GLN A 175 -7.27 11.31 27.38
C GLN A 175 -5.82 10.82 27.55
N ARG A 176 -5.60 9.74 28.29
CA ARG A 176 -4.26 9.12 28.48
C ARG A 176 -3.66 8.53 27.21
N LYS A 177 -4.50 8.16 26.25
CA LYS A 177 -4.11 7.42 25.04
C LYS A 177 -4.07 8.30 23.79
N ILE A 178 -4.66 9.52 23.82
CA ILE A 178 -4.88 10.29 22.58
C ILE A 178 -3.57 10.71 21.91
N ILE A 179 -2.62 11.28 22.64
CA ILE A 179 -1.33 11.71 22.06
C ILE A 179 -0.53 10.50 21.55
N PRO A 180 -0.36 9.39 22.30
CA PRO A 180 0.24 8.18 21.77
C PRO A 180 -0.43 7.63 20.50
N ALA A 181 -1.76 7.73 20.40
CA ALA A 181 -2.50 7.27 19.24
C ALA A 181 -2.23 8.13 18.00
N ILE A 182 -2.23 9.47 18.15
CA ILE A 182 -1.86 10.39 17.07
C ILE A 182 -0.42 10.12 16.60
N GLN A 183 0.52 9.93 17.54
CA GLN A 183 1.91 9.62 17.22
C GLN A 183 2.08 8.24 16.54
N ARG A 184 1.25 7.26 16.90
CA ARG A 184 1.23 5.94 16.22
C ARG A 184 0.73 6.06 14.80
N LEU A 185 -0.28 6.92 14.54
CA LEU A 185 -0.85 7.16 13.21
C LEU A 185 0.09 7.96 12.30
N ASN A 186 0.85 8.91 12.86
CA ASN A 186 1.90 9.62 12.14
C ASN A 186 3.16 9.78 13.03
N PRO A 187 4.08 8.82 12.99
CA PRO A 187 5.31 8.86 13.80
C PRO A 187 6.29 9.96 13.39
N ASN A 188 6.09 10.58 12.21
CA ASN A 188 6.94 11.67 11.70
C ASN A 188 6.42 13.06 12.07
N ALA A 189 5.26 13.16 12.73
CA ALA A 189 4.72 14.44 13.18
C ALA A 189 5.32 14.84 14.54
N GLN A 190 5.65 16.14 14.66
CA GLN A 190 5.86 16.77 15.96
C GLN A 190 4.51 17.25 16.49
N ILE A 191 4.05 16.71 17.62
CA ILE A 191 2.78 17.08 18.22
C ILE A 191 3.01 18.22 19.21
N VAL A 192 2.25 19.31 19.05
CA VAL A 192 2.17 20.42 20.00
C VAL A 192 0.71 20.57 20.42
N ALA A 193 0.43 20.23 21.68
CA ALA A 193 -0.92 20.25 22.22
C ALA A 193 -1.03 21.29 23.35
N ALA A 194 -2.00 22.19 23.25
CA ALA A 194 -2.44 22.96 24.39
C ALA A 194 -3.50 22.13 25.13
N THR A 195 -3.35 21.95 26.45
CA THR A 195 -4.23 21.10 27.24
C THR A 195 -4.32 21.57 28.69
N HIS A 196 -5.49 21.43 29.27
CA HIS A 196 -5.70 21.58 30.72
C HIS A 196 -5.82 20.23 31.43
N SER A 197 -5.75 19.10 30.71
CA SER A 197 -5.86 17.77 31.31
C SER A 197 -4.54 17.29 31.88
N PRO A 198 -4.48 17.01 33.19
CA PRO A 198 -3.31 16.35 33.78
C PRO A 198 -3.07 14.96 33.21
N GLU A 199 -4.10 14.30 32.69
CA GLU A 199 -4.02 12.96 32.11
C GLU A 199 -3.30 12.95 30.74
N VAL A 200 -3.49 13.99 29.95
CA VAL A 200 -2.75 14.20 28.69
C VAL A 200 -1.29 14.55 29.00
N ALA A 201 -1.06 15.49 29.93
CA ALA A 201 0.27 16.00 30.25
C ALA A 201 1.13 15.02 31.05
N SER A 202 0.54 14.06 31.79
CA SER A 202 1.24 13.23 32.78
C SER A 202 2.43 12.46 32.23
N LYS A 203 2.35 11.99 30.98
CA LYS A 203 3.43 11.26 30.30
C LYS A 203 4.53 12.16 29.73
N TYR A 204 4.28 13.44 29.62
CA TYR A 204 5.12 14.40 28.89
C TYR A 204 5.65 15.52 29.78
N ARG A 205 5.81 15.27 31.09
CA ARG A 205 6.23 16.28 32.09
C ARG A 205 7.51 17.04 31.70
N ASN A 206 8.44 16.37 31.01
CA ASN A 206 9.70 16.96 30.56
C ASN A 206 9.56 17.77 29.26
N ASN A 207 8.39 17.75 28.64
CA ASN A 207 8.10 18.42 27.35
C ASN A 207 7.06 19.53 27.52
N ILE A 208 6.74 19.92 28.76
CA ILE A 208 5.81 21.01 29.05
C ILE A 208 6.58 22.32 28.92
N ILE A 209 6.02 23.28 28.18
CA ILE A 209 6.56 24.62 27.95
C ILE A 209 5.84 25.63 28.84
#